data_6b76fd1d92bf8461fcc162fb4e5060b5
#
_entry.id   6b76fd1d92bf8461fcc162fb4e5060b5
#
_cell.length_a   1.000
_cell.length_b   1.000
_cell.length_c   1.000
_cell.angle_alpha   90.00
_cell.angle_beta   90.00
_cell.angle_gamma   90.00
#
_symmetry.space_group_name_H-M   'P 1'
#
loop_
_entity.id
_entity.type
_entity.pdbx_description
1 polymer ?
#
loop_
_entity_poly.entity_id
_entity_poly.type
_entity_poly.pdbx_seq_one_letter_code
_entity_poly.pdbx_strand_id
1 'polypeptide(L)'
;MEVKPSLFMIRQIILSPCERNPSECHQTLVVFPSILRETFEREFSQDYLHNPEKRMIEQNWEKIISRVRDQLVICPICKEETFVETNGAVGKCINRGCNIDISKRLFINNRSLPLTDKTEIFIDNDNTPDAIVSKDANGVLIIRNISSDKWTVETPSGKVKTVESQGIMPVKEGLKIMFKIREIPYRGEITNI
;
A
#
# COMPACT_ATOMS: atom_id res chain seq x y z
N MET A 1 0.72 10.41 -21.38
CA MET A 1 1.03 10.05 -19.97
C MET A 1 -0.22 9.38 -19.43
N GLU A 2 -0.27 8.04 -19.50
CA GLU A 2 -1.42 7.26 -19.00
C GLU A 2 -1.37 7.22 -17.48
N VAL A 3 -2.35 7.85 -16.85
CA VAL A 3 -2.55 7.78 -15.40
C VAL A 3 -3.08 6.39 -15.08
N LYS A 4 -2.35 5.60 -14.28
CA LYS A 4 -2.78 4.26 -13.86
C LYS A 4 -4.19 4.29 -13.26
N PRO A 5 -5.03 3.25 -13.49
CA PRO A 5 -6.44 3.21 -13.08
C PRO A 5 -6.70 3.49 -11.59
N SER A 6 -5.79 3.09 -10.70
CA SER A 6 -5.92 3.26 -9.25
C SER A 6 -5.95 4.73 -8.81
N LEU A 7 -5.10 5.56 -9.39
CA LEU A 7 -5.11 7.01 -9.15
C LEU A 7 -6.31 7.70 -9.82
N PHE A 8 -6.79 7.14 -10.93
CA PHE A 8 -7.95 7.65 -11.65
C PHE A 8 -9.25 7.42 -10.85
N MET A 9 -9.41 6.25 -10.21
CA MET A 9 -10.56 5.97 -9.34
C MET A 9 -10.58 6.92 -8.13
N ILE A 10 -9.46 7.11 -7.45
CA ILE A 10 -9.37 8.05 -6.32
C ILE A 10 -9.74 9.48 -6.78
N ARG A 11 -9.27 9.89 -7.96
CA ARG A 11 -9.56 11.21 -8.52
C ARG A 11 -11.04 11.40 -8.89
N GLN A 12 -11.70 10.37 -9.45
CA GLN A 12 -13.13 10.45 -9.79
C GLN A 12 -14.02 10.51 -8.55
N ILE A 13 -13.66 9.82 -7.48
CA ILE A 13 -14.46 9.77 -6.24
C ILE A 13 -14.31 11.06 -5.44
N ILE A 14 -13.12 11.66 -5.42
CA ILE A 14 -12.88 12.95 -4.72
C ILE A 14 -13.49 14.13 -5.49
N LEU A 15 -13.61 14.06 -6.81
CA LEU A 15 -14.03 15.17 -7.67
C LEU A 15 -15.49 15.06 -8.16
N SER A 16 -16.20 13.97 -7.86
CA SER A 16 -17.66 13.93 -8.11
C SER A 16 -18.38 14.68 -7.01
N PRO A 17 -18.96 15.85 -7.30
CA PRO A 17 -19.88 16.47 -6.33
C PRO A 17 -21.01 15.47 -6.08
N CYS A 18 -21.25 15.14 -4.82
CA CYS A 18 -22.39 14.31 -4.44
C CYS A 18 -23.66 15.16 -4.53
N GLU A 19 -24.16 15.37 -5.75
CA GLU A 19 -25.42 16.05 -6.00
C GLU A 19 -26.64 15.18 -5.68
N ARG A 20 -26.43 13.91 -5.35
CA ARG A 20 -27.49 12.94 -5.10
C ARG A 20 -27.36 12.39 -3.68
N ASN A 21 -28.37 12.68 -2.89
CA ASN A 21 -28.75 12.05 -1.62
C ASN A 21 -27.61 11.71 -0.62
N PRO A 22 -27.54 12.32 0.58
CA PRO A 22 -26.52 12.09 1.59
C PRO A 22 -26.30 10.62 1.98
N SER A 23 -27.34 9.77 1.86
CA SER A 23 -27.25 8.34 2.13
C SER A 23 -26.40 7.56 1.12
N GLU A 24 -26.28 8.02 -0.12
CA GLU A 24 -25.45 7.38 -1.15
C GLU A 24 -23.97 7.73 -0.98
N CYS A 25 -23.65 8.91 -0.45
CA CYS A 25 -22.28 9.30 -0.15
C CYS A 25 -21.66 8.43 0.95
N HIS A 26 -22.42 8.04 1.97
CA HIS A 26 -21.96 7.13 3.01
C HIS A 26 -21.61 5.74 2.47
N GLN A 27 -22.35 5.23 1.49
CA GLN A 27 -22.06 3.92 0.90
C GLN A 27 -20.75 3.91 0.10
N THR A 28 -20.40 5.00 -0.54
CA THR A 28 -19.15 5.10 -1.33
C THR A 28 -17.91 5.14 -0.44
N LEU A 29 -17.99 5.75 0.75
CA LEU A 29 -16.87 5.80 1.69
C LEU A 29 -16.51 4.44 2.31
N VAL A 30 -17.46 3.49 2.37
CA VAL A 30 -17.24 2.14 2.93
C VAL A 30 -16.17 1.35 2.15
N VAL A 31 -15.95 1.69 0.89
CA VAL A 31 -14.96 1.05 0.02
C VAL A 31 -13.52 1.39 0.43
N PHE A 32 -13.30 2.51 1.13
CA PHE A 32 -11.97 2.95 1.51
C PHE A 32 -11.54 2.41 2.88
N PRO A 33 -10.22 2.25 3.09
CA PRO A 33 -9.68 1.93 4.40
C PRO A 33 -10.11 2.91 5.50
N SER A 34 -10.23 2.41 6.72
CA SER A 34 -10.65 3.19 7.91
C SER A 34 -9.83 4.47 8.07
N ILE A 35 -8.52 4.40 7.85
CA ILE A 35 -7.63 5.57 7.95
C ILE A 35 -8.07 6.73 7.04
N LEU A 36 -8.55 6.45 5.83
CA LEU A 36 -9.01 7.49 4.91
C LEU A 36 -10.38 8.02 5.33
N ARG A 37 -11.31 7.11 5.67
CA ARG A 37 -12.67 7.48 6.11
C ARG A 37 -12.64 8.38 7.34
N GLU A 38 -11.94 7.97 8.39
CA GLU A 38 -11.80 8.73 9.63
C GLU A 38 -11.14 10.09 9.40
N THR A 39 -10.16 10.13 8.47
CA THR A 39 -9.52 11.39 8.10
C THR A 39 -10.51 12.32 7.43
N PHE A 40 -11.30 11.84 6.46
CA PHE A 40 -12.34 12.66 5.82
C PHE A 40 -13.39 13.13 6.81
N GLU A 41 -13.93 12.24 7.65
CA GLU A 41 -14.93 12.59 8.66
C GLU A 41 -14.44 13.70 9.59
N ARG A 42 -13.18 13.64 10.01
CA ARG A 42 -12.56 14.67 10.85
C ARG A 42 -12.39 15.99 10.08
N GLU A 43 -11.71 15.96 8.93
CA GLU A 43 -11.34 17.18 8.18
C GLU A 43 -12.55 17.92 7.61
N PHE A 44 -13.66 17.22 7.37
CA PHE A 44 -14.92 17.80 6.91
C PHE A 44 -15.99 17.92 8.01
N SER A 45 -15.60 17.72 9.29
CA SER A 45 -16.50 18.00 10.41
C SER A 45 -16.77 19.51 10.55
N GLN A 46 -17.88 19.85 11.18
CA GLN A 46 -18.27 21.25 11.42
C GLN A 46 -17.18 22.06 12.14
N ASP A 47 -16.48 21.43 13.12
CA ASP A 47 -15.39 22.10 13.84
C ASP A 47 -14.25 22.49 12.90
N TYR A 48 -13.80 21.57 12.02
CA TYR A 48 -12.70 21.84 11.09
C TYR A 48 -13.10 22.74 9.93
N LEU A 49 -14.38 22.71 9.51
CA LEU A 49 -14.89 23.62 8.48
C LEU A 49 -14.90 25.07 8.95
N HIS A 50 -15.20 25.31 10.24
CA HIS A 50 -15.23 26.66 10.82
C HIS A 50 -13.87 27.15 11.36
N ASN A 51 -12.89 26.25 11.50
CA ASN A 51 -11.55 26.55 12.01
C ASN A 51 -10.47 26.14 10.99
N PRO A 52 -10.21 26.94 9.96
CA PRO A 52 -9.27 26.59 8.88
C PRO A 52 -7.86 26.26 9.38
N GLU A 53 -7.44 26.84 10.50
CA GLU A 53 -6.12 26.61 11.12
C GLU A 53 -5.95 25.20 11.70
N LYS A 54 -7.04 24.48 11.94
CA LYS A 54 -7.02 23.07 12.40
C LYS A 54 -6.88 22.09 11.24
N ARG A 55 -7.13 22.53 10.00
CA ARG A 55 -7.15 21.64 8.85
C ARG A 55 -5.78 21.03 8.60
N MET A 56 -5.80 19.80 8.12
CA MET A 56 -4.60 19.06 7.77
C MET A 56 -3.87 19.75 6.61
N ILE A 57 -2.56 19.95 6.79
CA ILE A 57 -1.68 20.45 5.73
C ILE A 57 -1.42 19.38 4.67
N GLU A 58 -1.07 19.80 3.47
CA GLU A 58 -0.83 18.94 2.29
C GLU A 58 0.12 17.77 2.57
N GLN A 59 1.23 18.00 3.26
CA GLN A 59 2.19 16.95 3.62
C GLN A 59 1.60 15.82 4.47
N ASN A 60 0.59 16.10 5.29
CA ASN A 60 -0.08 15.10 6.09
C ASN A 60 -1.08 14.29 5.24
N TRP A 61 -1.76 14.95 4.29
CA TRP A 61 -2.57 14.27 3.29
C TRP A 61 -1.74 13.30 2.45
N GLU A 62 -0.56 13.71 2.00
CA GLU A 62 0.37 12.85 1.26
C GLU A 62 0.71 11.57 2.04
N LYS A 63 0.99 11.69 3.35
CA LYS A 63 1.24 10.52 4.23
C LYS A 63 0.02 9.60 4.34
N ILE A 64 -1.19 10.14 4.45
CA ILE A 64 -2.42 9.34 4.51
C ILE A 64 -2.63 8.61 3.20
N ILE A 65 -2.55 9.31 2.07
CA ILE A 65 -2.74 8.71 0.73
C ILE A 65 -1.69 7.63 0.46
N SER A 66 -0.44 7.83 0.86
CA SER A 66 0.61 6.80 0.75
C SER A 66 0.25 5.54 1.55
N ARG A 67 -0.28 5.68 2.77
CA ARG A 67 -0.74 4.54 3.58
C ARG A 67 -1.96 3.84 2.98
N VAL A 68 -2.87 4.58 2.37
CA VAL A 68 -4.01 4.02 1.63
C VAL A 68 -3.53 3.22 0.43
N ARG A 69 -2.57 3.75 -0.33
CA ARG A 69 -1.93 3.05 -1.45
C ARG A 69 -1.29 1.73 -1.00
N ASP A 70 -0.65 1.70 0.16
CA ASP A 70 -0.02 0.51 0.72
C ASP A 70 -1.02 -0.61 1.04
N GLN A 71 -2.30 -0.30 1.20
CA GLN A 71 -3.38 -1.26 1.49
C GLN A 71 -4.07 -1.78 0.23
N LEU A 72 -3.65 -1.30 -0.95
CA LEU A 72 -4.21 -1.74 -2.22
C LEU A 72 -3.57 -3.06 -2.66
N VAL A 73 -4.39 -4.08 -2.87
CA VAL A 73 -3.97 -5.40 -3.33
C VAL A 73 -4.85 -5.91 -4.47
N ILE A 74 -4.34 -6.87 -5.25
CA ILE A 74 -5.14 -7.57 -6.25
C ILE A 74 -5.78 -8.81 -5.60
N CYS A 75 -7.10 -8.91 -5.64
CA CYS A 75 -7.80 -10.10 -5.15
C CYS A 75 -7.42 -11.33 -5.97
N PRO A 76 -6.94 -12.43 -5.36
CA PRO A 76 -6.51 -13.61 -6.09
C PRO A 76 -7.67 -14.35 -6.80
N ILE A 77 -8.92 -14.07 -6.40
CA ILE A 77 -10.12 -14.73 -6.92
C ILE A 77 -10.77 -13.93 -8.05
N CYS A 78 -11.17 -12.68 -7.80
CA CYS A 78 -11.84 -11.87 -8.83
C CYS A 78 -10.87 -11.08 -9.72
N LYS A 79 -9.58 -11.01 -9.37
CA LYS A 79 -8.51 -10.28 -10.06
C LYS A 79 -8.67 -8.75 -10.06
N GLU A 80 -9.65 -8.24 -9.32
CA GLU A 80 -9.90 -6.81 -9.17
C GLU A 80 -9.06 -6.22 -8.03
N GLU A 81 -8.76 -4.94 -8.13
CA GLU A 81 -8.14 -4.18 -7.05
C GLU A 81 -9.09 -4.05 -5.86
N THR A 82 -8.56 -4.14 -4.66
CA THR A 82 -9.31 -3.98 -3.43
C THR A 82 -8.40 -3.45 -2.32
N PHE A 83 -8.96 -2.66 -1.43
CA PHE A 83 -8.26 -2.28 -0.20
C PHE A 83 -8.42 -3.36 0.87
N VAL A 84 -7.37 -3.57 1.64
CA VAL A 84 -7.39 -4.48 2.79
C VAL A 84 -6.94 -3.75 4.05
N GLU A 85 -7.69 -3.93 5.14
CA GLU A 85 -7.25 -3.45 6.45
C GLU A 85 -6.06 -4.26 6.94
N THR A 86 -5.07 -3.57 7.49
CA THR A 86 -3.80 -4.20 7.90
C THR A 86 -3.76 -4.60 9.38
N ASN A 87 -4.91 -4.84 9.99
CA ASN A 87 -5.04 -5.19 11.41
C ASN A 87 -5.10 -6.71 11.70
N GLY A 88 -5.00 -7.57 10.68
CA GLY A 88 -5.03 -9.03 10.84
C GLY A 88 -4.37 -9.76 9.68
N ALA A 89 -4.28 -11.08 9.75
CA ALA A 89 -3.67 -11.94 8.74
C ALA A 89 -4.54 -12.15 7.49
N VAL A 90 -5.83 -11.80 7.56
CA VAL A 90 -6.81 -12.01 6.48
C VAL A 90 -7.52 -10.71 6.18
N GLY A 91 -7.39 -10.24 4.96
CA GLY A 91 -8.18 -9.14 4.40
C GLY A 91 -9.44 -9.65 3.70
N LYS A 92 -10.38 -8.75 3.46
CA LYS A 92 -11.61 -9.03 2.71
C LYS A 92 -11.65 -8.24 1.42
N CYS A 93 -11.92 -8.93 0.32
CA CYS A 93 -12.18 -8.29 -0.96
C CYS A 93 -13.53 -7.57 -0.91
N ILE A 94 -13.54 -6.29 -1.20
CA ILE A 94 -14.76 -5.45 -1.20
C ILE A 94 -15.74 -5.91 -2.28
N ASN A 95 -15.22 -6.31 -3.46
CA ASN A 95 -16.06 -6.65 -4.60
C ASN A 95 -16.85 -7.95 -4.42
N ARG A 96 -16.27 -8.96 -3.76
CA ARG A 96 -16.89 -10.30 -3.64
C ARG A 96 -16.82 -10.89 -2.23
N GLY A 97 -16.32 -10.18 -1.23
CA GLY A 97 -16.19 -10.69 0.14
C GLY A 97 -15.18 -11.83 0.31
N CYS A 98 -14.37 -12.14 -0.72
CA CYS A 98 -13.38 -13.22 -0.65
C CYS A 98 -12.31 -12.91 0.40
N ASN A 99 -11.81 -13.94 1.07
CA ASN A 99 -10.67 -13.82 1.96
C ASN A 99 -9.37 -13.70 1.15
N ILE A 100 -8.52 -12.79 1.57
CA ILE A 100 -7.20 -12.55 0.99
C ILE A 100 -6.19 -12.77 2.10
N ASP A 101 -5.25 -13.70 1.90
CA ASP A 101 -4.14 -13.91 2.83
C ASP A 101 -3.18 -12.71 2.74
N ILE A 102 -3.10 -11.98 3.84
CA ILE A 102 -2.21 -10.81 4.03
C ILE A 102 -1.30 -11.02 5.25
N SER A 103 -1.07 -12.27 5.63
CA SER A 103 -0.22 -12.62 6.78
C SER A 103 1.23 -12.19 6.58
N LYS A 104 1.75 -12.23 5.34
CA LYS A 104 3.11 -11.78 5.03
C LYS A 104 3.12 -10.29 4.76
N ARG A 105 3.99 -9.58 5.45
CA ARG A 105 4.08 -8.12 5.36
C ARG A 105 5.51 -7.64 5.29
N LEU A 106 5.69 -6.53 4.59
CA LEU A 106 6.90 -5.74 4.62
C LEU A 106 6.65 -4.50 5.49
N PHE A 107 7.39 -4.39 6.57
CA PHE A 107 7.42 -3.19 7.39
C PHE A 107 8.56 -2.30 6.90
N ILE A 108 8.24 -1.06 6.49
CA ILE A 108 9.22 -0.04 6.12
C ILE A 108 8.88 1.22 6.91
N ASN A 109 9.81 1.66 7.77
CA ASN A 109 9.57 2.76 8.70
C ASN A 109 8.29 2.47 9.53
N ASN A 110 7.26 3.31 9.42
CA ASN A 110 5.99 3.16 10.12
C ASN A 110 4.85 2.66 9.19
N ARG A 111 5.21 2.03 8.06
CA ARG A 111 4.28 1.51 7.07
C ARG A 111 4.29 0.00 7.09
N SER A 112 3.11 -0.62 6.95
CA SER A 112 2.92 -2.07 6.86
C SER A 112 2.26 -2.41 5.54
N LEU A 113 3.01 -3.04 4.65
CA LEU A 113 2.60 -3.37 3.29
C LEU A 113 2.29 -4.87 3.19
N PRO A 114 1.07 -5.27 2.84
CA PRO A 114 0.75 -6.68 2.57
C PRO A 114 1.53 -7.16 1.34
N LEU A 115 2.14 -8.33 1.44
CA LEU A 115 2.87 -8.95 0.34
C LEU A 115 1.99 -10.01 -0.33
N THR A 116 1.22 -9.59 -1.32
CA THR A 116 0.39 -10.48 -2.13
C THR A 116 0.85 -10.48 -3.60
N ASP A 117 0.40 -11.45 -4.37
CA ASP A 117 0.74 -11.53 -5.79
C ASP A 117 0.32 -10.27 -6.54
N LYS A 118 1.22 -9.72 -7.35
CA LYS A 118 1.09 -8.47 -8.12
C LYS A 118 1.04 -7.18 -7.29
N THR A 119 1.34 -7.23 -6.00
CA THR A 119 1.46 -6.00 -5.19
C THR A 119 2.64 -5.17 -5.67
N GLU A 120 2.39 -3.92 -5.96
CA GLU A 120 3.41 -2.91 -6.24
C GLU A 120 3.87 -2.29 -4.91
N ILE A 121 5.18 -2.16 -4.73
CA ILE A 121 5.78 -1.57 -3.53
C ILE A 121 6.42 -0.24 -3.91
N PHE A 122 6.01 0.81 -3.21
CA PHE A 122 6.54 2.16 -3.33
C PHE A 122 7.29 2.47 -2.04
N ILE A 123 8.60 2.55 -2.10
CA ILE A 123 9.45 2.74 -0.91
C ILE A 123 9.47 4.20 -0.50
N ASP A 124 9.63 5.09 -1.46
CA ASP A 124 9.41 6.52 -1.27
C ASP A 124 8.02 6.96 -1.74
N ASN A 125 7.75 8.25 -1.73
CA ASN A 125 6.46 8.81 -2.15
C ASN A 125 6.37 9.03 -3.68
N ASP A 126 7.26 8.42 -4.46
CA ASP A 126 7.22 8.56 -5.91
C ASP A 126 6.01 7.85 -6.54
N ASN A 127 5.72 8.20 -7.80
CA ASN A 127 4.62 7.63 -8.57
C ASN A 127 5.01 6.32 -9.29
N THR A 128 6.29 5.94 -9.23
CA THR A 128 6.80 4.69 -9.82
C THR A 128 7.10 3.67 -8.74
N PRO A 129 6.66 2.42 -8.89
CA PRO A 129 6.98 1.39 -7.93
C PRO A 129 8.47 1.02 -7.98
N ASP A 130 9.04 0.75 -6.82
CA ASP A 130 10.43 0.30 -6.66
C ASP A 130 10.55 -1.21 -6.71
N ALA A 131 9.48 -1.92 -6.35
CA ALA A 131 9.42 -3.37 -6.38
C ALA A 131 8.04 -3.89 -6.78
N ILE A 132 8.01 -5.14 -7.23
CA ILE A 132 6.78 -5.88 -7.49
C ILE A 132 6.87 -7.24 -6.80
N VAL A 133 5.82 -7.60 -6.08
CA VAL A 133 5.63 -8.96 -5.55
C VAL A 133 5.01 -9.82 -6.65
N SER A 134 5.52 -11.01 -6.83
CA SER A 134 4.96 -12.00 -7.77
C SER A 134 5.14 -13.42 -7.23
N LYS A 135 4.53 -14.40 -7.89
CA LYS A 135 4.80 -15.81 -7.62
C LYS A 135 5.83 -16.35 -8.61
N ASP A 136 6.76 -17.16 -8.11
CA ASP A 136 7.65 -17.94 -8.96
C ASP A 136 6.90 -19.15 -9.58
N ALA A 137 7.63 -19.97 -10.36
CA ALA A 137 7.09 -21.18 -11.00
C ALA A 137 6.54 -22.22 -10.01
N ASN A 138 6.96 -22.15 -8.74
CA ASN A 138 6.52 -23.05 -7.66
C ASN A 138 5.38 -22.42 -6.82
N GLY A 139 4.90 -21.23 -7.19
CA GLY A 139 3.87 -20.50 -6.44
C GLY A 139 4.39 -19.78 -5.20
N VAL A 140 5.70 -19.72 -4.98
CA VAL A 140 6.33 -19.02 -3.86
C VAL A 140 6.37 -17.52 -4.15
N LEU A 141 6.00 -16.70 -3.16
CA LEU A 141 6.09 -15.24 -3.30
C LEU A 141 7.55 -14.80 -3.35
N ILE A 142 7.84 -13.96 -4.33
CA ILE A 142 9.12 -13.30 -4.54
C ILE A 142 8.92 -11.80 -4.67
N ILE A 143 9.93 -11.02 -4.32
CA ILE A 143 10.00 -9.57 -4.57
C ILE A 143 11.03 -9.37 -5.67
N ARG A 144 10.64 -8.67 -6.73
CA ARG A 144 11.53 -8.23 -7.80
C ARG A 144 11.89 -6.75 -7.56
N ASN A 145 13.17 -6.47 -7.56
CA ASN A 145 13.68 -5.09 -7.59
C ASN A 145 13.50 -4.52 -8.99
N ILE A 146 12.65 -3.52 -9.14
CA ILE A 146 12.47 -2.79 -10.42
C ILE A 146 13.03 -1.38 -10.37
N SER A 147 13.61 -0.98 -9.22
CA SER A 147 14.35 0.27 -9.11
C SER A 147 15.70 0.20 -9.84
N SER A 148 16.31 1.35 -10.07
CA SER A 148 17.69 1.44 -10.61
C SER A 148 18.76 1.06 -9.61
N ASP A 149 18.45 1.11 -8.32
CA ASP A 149 19.39 0.94 -7.23
C ASP A 149 19.44 -0.52 -6.75
N LYS A 150 20.59 -0.94 -6.24
CA LYS A 150 20.76 -2.24 -5.60
C LYS A 150 20.33 -2.20 -4.14
N TRP A 151 19.78 -3.32 -3.65
CA TRP A 151 19.42 -3.49 -2.25
C TRP A 151 20.34 -4.47 -1.55
N THR A 152 20.45 -4.35 -0.25
CA THR A 152 21.13 -5.29 0.61
C THR A 152 20.12 -6.05 1.45
N VAL A 153 20.18 -7.36 1.47
CA VAL A 153 19.28 -8.25 2.22
C VAL A 153 20.08 -9.06 3.23
N GLU A 154 19.72 -8.94 4.49
CA GLU A 154 20.27 -9.70 5.59
C GLU A 154 19.30 -10.81 6.00
N THR A 155 19.79 -12.04 6.05
CA THR A 155 19.01 -13.19 6.53
C THR A 155 19.03 -13.26 8.05
N PRO A 156 18.07 -13.98 8.71
CA PRO A 156 18.10 -14.20 10.16
C PRO A 156 19.40 -14.85 10.68
N SER A 157 20.13 -15.55 9.81
CA SER A 157 21.45 -16.12 10.14
C SER A 157 22.63 -15.14 9.96
N GLY A 158 22.35 -13.86 9.69
CA GLY A 158 23.37 -12.82 9.49
C GLY A 158 24.07 -12.84 8.13
N LYS A 159 23.65 -13.70 7.20
CA LYS A 159 24.19 -13.68 5.84
C LYS A 159 23.63 -12.50 5.06
N VAL A 160 24.52 -11.74 4.45
CA VAL A 160 24.18 -10.58 3.63
C VAL A 160 24.28 -10.95 2.15
N LYS A 161 23.30 -10.52 1.38
CA LYS A 161 23.23 -10.67 -0.09
C LYS A 161 22.84 -9.35 -0.72
N THR A 162 23.31 -9.12 -1.94
CA THR A 162 22.88 -7.99 -2.77
C THR A 162 21.81 -8.44 -3.76
N VAL A 163 20.80 -7.62 -3.94
CA VAL A 163 19.77 -7.77 -4.96
C VAL A 163 19.94 -6.62 -5.94
N GLU A 164 20.49 -6.94 -7.10
CA GLU A 164 20.72 -5.97 -8.18
C GLU A 164 19.38 -5.49 -8.79
N SER A 165 19.42 -4.44 -9.61
CA SER A 165 18.28 -4.03 -10.43
C SER A 165 17.79 -5.21 -11.25
N GLN A 166 16.47 -5.43 -11.33
CA GLN A 166 15.79 -6.59 -11.91
C GLN A 166 16.06 -7.93 -11.18
N GLY A 167 16.85 -7.91 -10.10
CA GLY A 167 17.07 -9.08 -9.26
C GLY A 167 15.82 -9.47 -8.47
N ILE A 168 15.81 -10.73 -8.01
CA ILE A 168 14.70 -11.29 -7.24
C ILE A 168 15.16 -11.80 -5.88
N MET A 169 14.28 -11.72 -4.89
CA MET A 169 14.46 -12.32 -3.57
C MET A 169 13.18 -13.01 -3.11
N PRO A 170 13.28 -14.13 -2.36
CA PRO A 170 12.10 -14.79 -1.82
C PRO A 170 11.48 -13.97 -0.68
N VAL A 171 10.14 -14.04 -0.54
CA VAL A 171 9.42 -13.51 0.63
C VAL A 171 9.55 -14.52 1.77
N LYS A 172 10.49 -14.27 2.69
CA LYS A 172 10.73 -15.10 3.87
C LYS A 172 10.73 -14.24 5.12
N GLU A 173 10.15 -14.76 6.18
CA GLU A 173 10.11 -14.12 7.49
C GLU A 173 11.52 -13.84 8.03
N GLY A 174 11.67 -12.70 8.71
CA GLY A 174 12.90 -12.28 9.35
C GLY A 174 13.97 -11.74 8.39
N LEU A 175 13.68 -11.63 7.08
CA LEU A 175 14.57 -10.95 6.16
C LEU A 175 14.54 -9.45 6.42
N LYS A 176 15.70 -8.86 6.65
CA LYS A 176 15.90 -7.41 6.76
C LYS A 176 16.44 -6.89 5.45
N ILE A 177 15.80 -5.85 4.93
CA ILE A 177 16.14 -5.28 3.63
C ILE A 177 16.58 -3.85 3.84
N MET A 178 17.73 -3.51 3.31
CA MET A 178 18.19 -2.15 3.17
C MET A 178 17.97 -1.74 1.72
N PHE A 179 16.91 -1.02 1.48
CA PHE A 179 16.64 -0.38 0.20
C PHE A 179 17.51 0.88 0.09
N LYS A 180 18.02 1.14 -1.08
CA LYS A 180 18.68 2.39 -1.39
C LYS A 180 17.92 3.01 -2.57
N ILE A 181 17.22 4.09 -2.34
CA ILE A 181 16.43 4.77 -3.36
C ILE A 181 16.95 6.20 -3.46
N ARG A 182 17.51 6.56 -4.62
CA ARG A 182 18.12 7.89 -4.85
C ARG A 182 19.11 8.27 -3.73
N GLU A 183 19.99 7.34 -3.37
CA GLU A 183 20.98 7.48 -2.29
C GLU A 183 20.41 7.51 -0.87
N ILE A 184 19.09 7.53 -0.68
CA ILE A 184 18.45 7.50 0.65
C ILE A 184 18.25 6.05 1.10
N PRO A 185 18.75 5.65 2.29
CA PRO A 185 18.56 4.31 2.82
C PRO A 185 17.19 4.19 3.52
N TYR A 186 16.45 3.13 3.19
CA TYR A 186 15.21 2.73 3.86
C TYR A 186 15.38 1.32 4.43
N ARG A 187 14.99 1.13 5.67
CA ARG A 187 15.03 -0.19 6.31
C ARG A 187 13.66 -0.84 6.27
N GLY A 188 13.63 -2.07 5.76
CA GLY A 188 12.45 -2.92 5.78
C GLY A 188 12.71 -4.27 6.44
N GLU A 189 11.64 -4.88 6.95
CA GLU A 189 11.68 -6.23 7.52
C GLU A 189 10.45 -7.00 7.09
N ILE A 190 10.63 -8.26 6.67
CA ILE A 190 9.53 -9.15 6.32
C ILE A 190 9.11 -9.92 7.57
N THR A 191 7.82 -9.82 7.92
CA THR A 191 7.24 -10.52 9.06
C THR A 191 6.01 -11.32 8.65
N ASN A 192 5.66 -12.32 9.45
CA ASN A 192 4.36 -12.98 9.43
C ASN A 192 3.52 -12.48 10.62
N ILE A 193 2.21 -12.37 10.43
CA ILE A 193 1.25 -12.00 11.47
C ILE A 193 0.40 -13.22 11.82
#